data_39ba02ad14f9049db4d67a14cbda3184
#
_entry.id   39ba02ad14f9049db4d67a14cbda3184
#
_cell.length_a   1.000
_cell.length_b   1.000
_cell.length_c   1.000
_cell.angle_alpha   90.00
_cell.angle_beta   90.00
_cell.angle_gamma   90.00
#
_symmetry.space_group_name_H-M   'P 1'
#
loop_
_entity.id
_entity.type
_entity.pdbx_description
1 polymer ?
#
loop_
_entity_poly.entity_id
_entity_poly.type
_entity_poly.pdbx_seq_one_letter_code
_entity_poly.pdbx_strand_id
1 'polypeptide(L)'
;MDFTGRNKAIDIIRALTMTLMIFVNDLWTIEYPKWLGHAGMNEDYLGLSDIVFPCFLFVVGMSIPYALENAFKKGRTGVQVASHILTRTLALIVMGIMLQNTGNIAPEVGIAKPVYKLLVLASFFLIWNIYPRTENKNRRLLYKVLKYVGVALLIFMIVIYVDPKGNLIRAGWWGILGLIGWTYL
;
A
#
# COMPACT_ATOMS: atom_id res chain seq x y z
N MET A 1 21.48 -7.28 -21.01
CA MET A 1 21.67 -6.22 -20.00
C MET A 1 21.96 -6.90 -18.68
N ASP A 2 23.04 -6.51 -18.03
CA ASP A 2 23.42 -7.07 -16.72
C ASP A 2 22.76 -6.27 -15.60
N PHE A 3 21.77 -6.86 -14.93
CA PHE A 3 21.04 -6.26 -13.80
C PHE A 3 21.67 -6.62 -12.45
N THR A 4 22.92 -7.06 -12.44
CA THR A 4 23.58 -7.65 -11.26
C THR A 4 23.94 -6.64 -10.15
N GLY A 5 23.91 -5.35 -10.45
CA GLY A 5 24.25 -4.29 -9.52
C GLY A 5 23.04 -3.51 -9.02
N ARG A 6 23.16 -2.90 -7.82
CA ARG A 6 22.21 -1.91 -7.34
C ARG A 6 22.30 -0.66 -8.22
N ASN A 7 21.22 -0.34 -8.94
CA ASN A 7 21.17 0.86 -9.76
C ASN A 7 20.82 2.08 -8.91
N LYS A 8 21.85 2.89 -8.61
CA LYS A 8 21.70 4.10 -7.78
C LYS A 8 20.71 5.11 -8.38
N ALA A 9 20.61 5.20 -9.70
CA ALA A 9 19.68 6.12 -10.36
C ALA A 9 18.21 5.74 -10.03
N ILE A 10 17.85 4.45 -10.10
CA ILE A 10 16.52 3.97 -9.74
C ILE A 10 16.22 4.26 -8.26
N ASP A 11 17.19 4.05 -7.37
CA ASP A 11 17.03 4.33 -5.95
C ASP A 11 16.80 5.83 -5.67
N ILE A 12 17.54 6.70 -6.34
CA ILE A 12 17.41 8.16 -6.21
C ILE A 12 16.04 8.62 -6.74
N ILE A 13 15.65 8.19 -7.94
CA ILE A 13 14.35 8.58 -8.52
C ILE A 13 13.20 8.06 -7.65
N ARG A 14 13.29 6.84 -7.11
CA ARG A 14 12.29 6.30 -6.19
C ARG A 14 12.18 7.13 -4.91
N ALA A 15 13.31 7.50 -4.31
CA ALA A 15 13.32 8.36 -3.13
C ALA A 15 12.74 9.74 -3.44
N LEU A 16 13.09 10.34 -4.57
CA LEU A 16 12.57 11.62 -5.02
C LEU A 16 11.06 11.56 -5.25
N THR A 17 10.55 10.55 -5.97
CA THR A 17 9.12 10.41 -6.23
C THR A 17 8.33 10.13 -4.96
N MET A 18 8.88 9.38 -3.99
CA MET A 18 8.24 9.19 -2.68
C MET A 18 8.16 10.51 -1.89
N THR A 19 9.24 11.30 -1.88
CA THR A 19 9.25 12.61 -1.21
C THR A 19 8.26 13.56 -1.85
N LEU A 20 8.23 13.62 -3.19
CA LEU A 20 7.26 14.42 -3.92
C LEU A 20 5.83 13.95 -3.67
N MET A 21 5.58 12.65 -3.55
CA MET A 21 4.25 12.11 -3.24
C MET A 21 3.76 12.55 -1.86
N ILE A 22 4.63 12.59 -0.85
CA ILE A 22 4.30 13.12 0.48
C ILE A 22 3.99 14.62 0.35
N PHE A 23 4.85 15.37 -0.33
CA PHE A 23 4.69 16.81 -0.52
C PHE A 23 3.36 17.16 -1.21
N VAL A 24 3.03 16.53 -2.34
CA VAL A 24 1.78 16.85 -3.08
C VAL A 24 0.52 16.40 -2.31
N ASN A 25 0.61 15.38 -1.47
CA ASN A 25 -0.50 14.96 -0.63
C ASN A 25 -0.82 15.94 0.51
N ASP A 26 0.13 16.76 0.93
CA ASP A 26 -0.08 17.77 1.98
C ASP A 26 -0.53 19.14 1.43
N LEU A 27 -0.51 19.34 0.11
CA LEU A 27 -0.89 20.62 -0.50
C LEU A 27 -2.35 21.02 -0.27
N TRP A 28 -3.25 20.05 -0.02
CA TRP A 28 -4.68 20.35 0.23
C TRP A 28 -4.94 21.23 1.46
N THR A 29 -3.95 21.43 2.32
CA THR A 29 -4.06 22.24 3.54
C THR A 29 -3.70 23.71 3.34
N ILE A 30 -3.12 24.07 2.19
CA ILE A 30 -2.62 25.41 1.91
C ILE A 30 -3.06 25.89 0.52
N GLU A 31 -3.05 27.20 0.30
CA GLU A 31 -3.17 27.76 -1.05
C GLU A 31 -1.87 27.53 -1.81
N TYR A 32 -1.96 26.98 -3.03
CA TYR A 32 -0.81 26.66 -3.87
C TYR A 32 -1.05 27.07 -5.34
N PRO A 33 0.03 27.35 -6.08
CA PRO A 33 -0.08 27.63 -7.52
C PRO A 33 -0.71 26.46 -8.28
N LYS A 34 -1.53 26.74 -9.30
CA LYS A 34 -2.28 25.74 -10.07
C LYS A 34 -1.39 24.59 -10.60
N TRP A 35 -0.16 24.88 -10.99
CA TRP A 35 0.77 23.88 -11.52
C TRP A 35 1.24 22.81 -10.52
N LEU A 36 1.07 23.04 -9.22
CA LEU A 36 1.39 22.04 -8.18
C LEU A 36 0.24 21.06 -7.95
N GLY A 37 -1.00 21.49 -8.16
CA GLY A 37 -2.20 20.73 -7.85
C GLY A 37 -2.57 19.67 -8.89
N HIS A 38 -3.76 19.11 -8.69
CA HIS A 38 -4.40 18.25 -9.68
C HIS A 38 -5.16 19.08 -10.72
N ALA A 39 -5.13 18.62 -11.96
CA ALA A 39 -5.99 19.17 -13.02
C ALA A 39 -7.46 18.86 -12.72
N GLY A 40 -8.36 19.77 -13.09
CA GLY A 40 -9.80 19.51 -13.05
C GLY A 40 -10.21 18.48 -14.09
N MET A 41 -11.30 17.74 -13.84
CA MET A 41 -11.77 16.65 -14.74
C MET A 41 -12.03 17.10 -16.18
N ASN A 42 -12.29 18.39 -16.43
CA ASN A 42 -12.58 18.96 -17.74
C ASN A 42 -11.48 19.92 -18.23
N GLU A 43 -10.33 19.91 -17.61
CA GLU A 43 -9.20 20.76 -18.00
C GLU A 43 -8.17 19.94 -18.79
N ASP A 44 -7.75 20.47 -19.94
CA ASP A 44 -6.62 19.93 -20.70
C ASP A 44 -5.30 20.46 -20.12
N TYR A 45 -4.93 19.90 -18.96
CA TYR A 45 -3.81 20.35 -18.16
C TYR A 45 -3.27 19.19 -17.28
N LEU A 46 -1.99 19.20 -16.98
CA LEU A 46 -1.35 18.28 -16.05
C LEU A 46 -0.57 19.06 -14.99
N GLY A 47 -0.97 18.92 -13.73
CA GLY A 47 -0.22 19.44 -12.60
C GLY A 47 0.87 18.48 -12.10
N LEU A 48 1.73 18.98 -11.22
CA LEU A 48 2.78 18.14 -10.62
C LEU A 48 2.17 16.93 -9.91
N SER A 49 1.07 17.13 -9.17
CA SER A 49 0.37 16.06 -8.44
C SER A 49 -0.10 14.91 -9.34
N ASP A 50 -0.44 15.20 -10.61
CA ASP A 50 -0.90 14.18 -11.56
C ASP A 50 0.24 13.33 -12.11
N ILE A 51 1.47 13.86 -12.11
CA ILE A 51 2.64 13.20 -12.70
C ILE A 51 3.39 12.35 -11.68
N VAL A 52 3.43 12.78 -10.42
CA VAL A 52 4.27 12.16 -9.38
C VAL A 52 3.94 10.69 -9.16
N PHE A 53 2.65 10.35 -9.05
CA PHE A 53 2.25 8.97 -8.80
C PHE A 53 2.49 8.03 -10.00
N PRO A 54 2.16 8.38 -11.26
CA PRO A 54 2.57 7.59 -12.41
C PRO A 54 4.08 7.41 -12.53
N CYS A 55 4.88 8.45 -12.27
CA CYS A 55 6.33 8.33 -12.23
C CYS A 55 6.80 7.32 -11.17
N PHE A 56 6.20 7.33 -9.98
CA PHE A 56 6.51 6.35 -8.95
C PHE A 56 6.21 4.92 -9.41
N LEU A 57 5.04 4.68 -10.02
CA LEU A 57 4.68 3.36 -10.56
C LEU A 57 5.67 2.90 -11.65
N PHE A 58 6.08 3.81 -12.53
CA PHE A 58 7.07 3.53 -13.55
C PHE A 58 8.42 3.10 -12.94
N VAL A 59 8.88 3.79 -11.91
CA VAL A 59 10.13 3.46 -11.20
C VAL A 59 10.01 2.13 -10.47
N VAL A 60 8.84 1.82 -9.89
CA VAL A 60 8.56 0.50 -9.31
C VAL A 60 8.70 -0.57 -10.38
N GLY A 61 8.07 -0.40 -11.54
CA GLY A 61 8.20 -1.33 -12.67
C GLY A 61 9.65 -1.55 -13.11
N MET A 62 10.42 -0.46 -13.27
CA MET A 62 11.85 -0.55 -13.62
C MET A 62 12.69 -1.30 -12.57
N SER A 63 12.27 -1.33 -11.31
CA SER A 63 13.00 -2.02 -10.23
C SER A 63 12.76 -3.54 -10.20
N ILE A 64 11.70 -4.03 -10.87
CA ILE A 64 11.32 -5.45 -10.84
C ILE A 64 12.41 -6.38 -11.41
N PRO A 65 13.01 -6.11 -12.58
CA PRO A 65 14.07 -6.99 -13.13
C PRO A 65 15.24 -7.16 -12.14
N TYR A 66 15.67 -6.10 -11.49
CA TYR A 66 16.75 -6.14 -10.49
C TYR A 66 16.36 -6.95 -9.26
N ALA A 67 15.12 -6.84 -8.81
CA ALA A 67 14.62 -7.60 -7.68
C ALA A 67 14.52 -9.09 -7.99
N LEU A 68 14.07 -9.47 -9.20
CA LEU A 68 13.98 -10.83 -9.69
C LEU A 68 15.37 -11.47 -9.80
N GLU A 69 16.31 -10.79 -10.45
CA GLU A 69 17.66 -11.30 -10.60
C GLU A 69 18.36 -11.54 -9.25
N ASN A 70 18.21 -10.58 -8.32
CA ASN A 70 18.72 -10.74 -6.96
C ASN A 70 18.05 -11.91 -6.21
N ALA A 71 16.77 -12.20 -6.47
CA ALA A 71 16.09 -13.34 -5.87
C ALA A 71 16.62 -14.67 -6.41
N PHE A 72 16.84 -14.77 -7.73
CA PHE A 72 17.41 -15.97 -8.36
C PHE A 72 18.88 -16.18 -7.95
N LYS A 73 19.69 -15.13 -7.84
CA LYS A 73 21.07 -15.21 -7.32
C LYS A 73 21.17 -15.73 -5.89
N LYS A 74 20.13 -15.47 -5.08
CA LYS A 74 20.00 -16.01 -3.71
C LYS A 74 19.49 -17.45 -3.70
N GLY A 75 19.40 -18.13 -4.84
CA GLY A 75 18.97 -19.52 -4.97
C GLY A 75 17.46 -19.74 -4.81
N ARG A 76 16.64 -18.70 -4.93
CA ARG A 76 15.17 -18.87 -4.88
C ARG A 76 14.68 -19.51 -6.18
N THR A 77 13.75 -20.46 -6.06
CA THR A 77 13.08 -21.07 -7.22
C THR A 77 12.03 -20.12 -7.79
N GLY A 78 11.68 -20.28 -9.08
CA GLY A 78 10.65 -19.49 -9.74
C GLY A 78 9.31 -19.51 -8.99
N VAL A 79 8.92 -20.67 -8.47
CA VAL A 79 7.68 -20.82 -7.66
C VAL A 79 7.74 -20.00 -6.37
N GLN A 80 8.87 -19.98 -5.68
CA GLN A 80 9.05 -19.19 -4.47
C GLN A 80 8.98 -17.69 -4.76
N VAL A 81 9.54 -17.26 -5.89
CA VAL A 81 9.49 -15.86 -6.32
C VAL A 81 8.07 -15.48 -6.69
N ALA A 82 7.36 -16.29 -7.48
CA ALA A 82 5.98 -16.06 -7.86
C ALA A 82 5.04 -16.01 -6.63
N SER A 83 5.17 -16.95 -5.70
CA SER A 83 4.40 -16.97 -4.47
C SER A 83 4.64 -15.70 -3.63
N HIS A 84 5.88 -15.23 -3.56
CA HIS A 84 6.21 -13.99 -2.84
C HIS A 84 5.59 -12.76 -3.50
N ILE A 85 5.64 -12.68 -4.83
CA ILE A 85 5.02 -11.60 -5.61
C ILE A 85 3.50 -11.60 -5.37
N LEU A 86 2.84 -12.74 -5.57
CA LEU A 86 1.39 -12.87 -5.38
C LEU A 86 0.95 -12.47 -3.97
N THR A 87 1.65 -12.97 -2.95
CA THR A 87 1.34 -12.63 -1.54
C THR A 87 1.48 -11.14 -1.28
N ARG A 88 2.53 -10.51 -1.83
CA ARG A 88 2.76 -9.07 -1.69
C ARG A 88 1.71 -8.26 -2.44
N THR A 89 1.38 -8.65 -3.67
CA THR A 89 0.33 -8.03 -4.47
C THR A 89 -1.01 -8.07 -3.75
N LEU A 90 -1.44 -9.25 -3.28
CA LEU A 90 -2.69 -9.41 -2.54
C LEU A 90 -2.71 -8.56 -1.27
N ALA A 91 -1.61 -8.53 -0.52
CA ALA A 91 -1.48 -7.69 0.67
C ALA A 91 -1.67 -6.20 0.34
N LEU A 92 -1.02 -5.70 -0.70
CA LEU A 92 -1.12 -4.30 -1.13
C LEU A 92 -2.52 -3.96 -1.64
N ILE A 93 -3.17 -4.87 -2.38
CA ILE A 93 -4.55 -4.69 -2.86
C ILE A 93 -5.52 -4.59 -1.67
N VAL A 94 -5.43 -5.52 -0.71
CA VAL A 94 -6.27 -5.51 0.49
C VAL A 94 -6.06 -4.23 1.30
N MET A 95 -4.80 -3.85 1.54
CA MET A 95 -4.47 -2.60 2.23
C MET A 95 -5.03 -1.38 1.49
N GLY A 96 -4.87 -1.33 0.16
CA GLY A 96 -5.34 -0.24 -0.67
C GLY A 96 -6.86 -0.06 -0.60
N ILE A 97 -7.62 -1.15 -0.81
CA ILE A 97 -9.08 -1.15 -0.74
C ILE A 97 -9.55 -0.69 0.65
N MET A 98 -8.96 -1.24 1.71
CA MET A 98 -9.35 -0.88 3.08
C MET A 98 -9.08 0.59 3.36
N LEU A 99 -7.89 1.11 3.05
CA LEU A 99 -7.55 2.52 3.28
C LEU A 99 -8.44 3.47 2.49
N GLN A 100 -8.77 3.15 1.25
CA GLN A 100 -9.67 3.97 0.42
C GLN A 100 -11.06 4.10 1.06
N ASN A 101 -11.55 3.05 1.70
CA ASN A 101 -12.87 3.05 2.31
C ASN A 101 -12.90 3.68 3.72
N THR A 102 -11.77 3.76 4.45
CA THR A 102 -11.74 4.26 5.84
C THR A 102 -12.28 5.69 6.01
N GLY A 103 -12.22 6.52 4.97
CA GLY A 103 -12.73 7.90 4.99
C GLY A 103 -14.25 8.01 4.90
N ASN A 104 -14.93 6.96 4.42
CA ASN A 104 -16.35 6.98 4.06
C ASN A 104 -17.21 6.10 4.96
N ILE A 105 -16.77 5.78 6.17
CA ILE A 105 -17.59 5.01 7.12
C ILE A 105 -18.79 5.82 7.60
N ALA A 106 -19.94 5.17 7.67
CA ALA A 106 -21.18 5.77 8.15
C ALA A 106 -21.14 6.01 9.66
N PRO A 107 -21.73 7.12 10.16
CA PRO A 107 -21.85 7.40 11.60
C PRO A 107 -22.63 6.31 12.36
N GLU A 108 -23.58 5.64 11.71
CA GLU A 108 -24.44 4.60 12.29
C GLU A 108 -23.66 3.36 12.75
N VAL A 109 -22.44 3.16 12.26
CA VAL A 109 -21.55 2.09 12.73
C VAL A 109 -21.09 2.30 14.18
N GLY A 110 -21.28 3.52 14.73
CA GLY A 110 -20.97 3.84 16.14
C GLY A 110 -19.47 3.97 16.44
N ILE A 111 -18.61 3.90 15.43
CA ILE A 111 -17.16 4.06 15.55
C ILE A 111 -16.74 5.35 14.86
N ALA A 112 -16.05 6.25 15.59
CA ALA A 112 -15.52 7.47 15.00
C ALA A 112 -14.52 7.16 13.87
N LYS A 113 -14.59 7.86 12.74
CA LYS A 113 -13.72 7.66 11.56
C LYS A 113 -12.23 7.53 11.89
N PRO A 114 -11.63 8.37 12.77
CA PRO A 114 -10.23 8.23 13.14
C PRO A 114 -9.93 6.91 13.86
N VAL A 115 -10.85 6.47 14.74
CA VAL A 115 -10.70 5.21 15.49
C VAL A 115 -10.77 4.02 14.54
N TYR A 116 -11.74 4.02 13.62
CA TYR A 116 -11.85 2.99 12.59
C TYR A 116 -10.56 2.90 11.75
N LYS A 117 -10.04 4.04 11.29
CA LYS A 117 -8.78 4.11 10.54
C LYS A 117 -7.60 3.55 11.34
N LEU A 118 -7.50 3.90 12.63
CA LEU A 118 -6.45 3.39 13.51
C LEU A 118 -6.54 1.87 13.72
N LEU A 119 -7.74 1.33 13.89
CA LEU A 119 -7.95 -0.13 14.04
C LEU A 119 -7.57 -0.88 12.75
N VAL A 120 -7.93 -0.35 11.59
CA VAL A 120 -7.50 -0.92 10.30
C VAL A 120 -5.98 -0.87 10.16
N LEU A 121 -5.32 0.23 10.49
CA LEU A 121 -3.86 0.34 10.47
C LEU A 121 -3.19 -0.62 11.47
N ALA A 122 -3.76 -0.75 12.69
CA ALA A 122 -3.28 -1.70 13.68
C ALA A 122 -3.37 -3.14 13.17
N SER A 123 -4.46 -3.52 12.49
CA SER A 123 -4.60 -4.85 11.88
C SER A 123 -3.52 -5.11 10.85
N PHE A 124 -3.21 -4.13 9.97
CA PHE A 124 -2.14 -4.24 8.99
C PHE A 124 -0.79 -4.45 9.66
N PHE A 125 -0.51 -3.67 10.71
CA PHE A 125 0.73 -3.81 11.46
C PHE A 125 0.86 -5.19 12.07
N LEU A 126 -0.19 -5.72 12.68
CA LEU A 126 -0.19 -7.06 13.29
C LEU A 126 -0.01 -8.18 12.26
N ILE A 127 -0.60 -8.07 11.07
CA ILE A 127 -0.54 -9.10 10.03
C ILE A 127 0.82 -9.11 9.33
N TRP A 128 1.29 -7.94 8.86
CA TRP A 128 2.45 -7.83 7.97
C TRP A 128 3.76 -7.45 8.66
N ASN A 129 3.74 -7.29 10.01
CA ASN A 129 4.97 -7.08 10.76
C ASN A 129 5.91 -8.29 10.65
N ILE A 130 7.23 -8.01 10.58
CA ILE A 130 8.28 -9.02 10.60
C ILE A 130 8.62 -9.32 12.06
N TYR A 131 8.04 -10.38 12.58
CA TYR A 131 8.34 -10.84 13.92
C TYR A 131 9.72 -11.52 13.97
N PRO A 132 10.56 -11.20 14.97
CA PRO A 132 11.88 -11.80 15.08
C PRO A 132 11.80 -13.32 15.31
N ARG A 133 12.73 -14.05 14.71
CA ARG A 133 12.85 -15.49 14.96
C ARG A 133 13.31 -15.70 16.41
N THR A 134 12.62 -16.54 17.13
CA THR A 134 12.93 -16.87 18.53
C THR A 134 12.77 -18.37 18.77
N GLU A 135 13.65 -18.93 19.60
CA GLU A 135 13.57 -20.33 20.06
C GLU A 135 12.58 -20.48 21.22
N ASN A 136 12.24 -19.39 21.89
CA ASN A 136 11.30 -19.41 23.02
C ASN A 136 9.88 -19.70 22.51
N LYS A 137 9.33 -20.87 22.91
CA LYS A 137 8.00 -21.36 22.53
C LYS A 137 6.88 -20.34 22.85
N ASN A 138 6.96 -19.68 24.01
CA ASN A 138 5.94 -18.70 24.42
C ASN A 138 5.93 -17.47 23.53
N ARG A 139 7.10 -16.93 23.16
CA ARG A 139 7.21 -15.80 22.24
C ARG A 139 6.76 -16.18 20.83
N ARG A 140 7.11 -17.37 20.37
CA ARG A 140 6.66 -17.89 19.06
C ARG A 140 5.13 -18.03 19.02
N LEU A 141 4.52 -18.51 20.11
CA LEU A 141 3.05 -18.58 20.24
C LEU A 141 2.44 -17.19 20.24
N LEU A 142 3.00 -16.26 21.03
CA LEU A 142 2.54 -14.87 21.07
C LEU A 142 2.52 -14.23 19.66
N TYR A 143 3.58 -14.39 18.86
CA TYR A 143 3.65 -13.84 17.50
C TYR A 143 2.60 -14.45 16.56
N LYS A 144 2.30 -15.75 16.72
CA LYS A 144 1.21 -16.38 15.96
C LYS A 144 -0.14 -15.81 16.39
N VAL A 145 -0.38 -15.69 17.69
CA VAL A 145 -1.63 -15.11 18.22
C VAL A 145 -1.81 -13.67 17.73
N LEU A 146 -0.77 -12.83 17.78
CA LEU A 146 -0.83 -11.46 17.27
C LEU A 146 -1.23 -11.40 15.78
N LYS A 147 -0.70 -12.30 14.94
CA LYS A 147 -1.11 -12.39 13.54
C LYS A 147 -2.58 -12.77 13.38
N TYR A 148 -3.05 -13.78 14.12
CA TYR A 148 -4.46 -14.20 14.06
C TYR A 148 -5.40 -13.11 14.59
N VAL A 149 -5.01 -12.41 15.65
CA VAL A 149 -5.75 -11.24 16.16
C VAL A 149 -5.81 -10.15 15.09
N GLY A 150 -4.70 -9.87 14.39
CA GLY A 150 -4.70 -8.92 13.28
C GLY A 150 -5.66 -9.31 12.16
N VAL A 151 -5.67 -10.59 11.76
CA VAL A 151 -6.60 -11.10 10.73
C VAL A 151 -8.05 -11.01 11.21
N ALA A 152 -8.33 -11.44 12.44
CA ALA A 152 -9.68 -11.36 13.01
C ALA A 152 -10.16 -9.91 13.11
N LEU A 153 -9.30 -8.98 13.52
CA LEU A 153 -9.59 -7.56 13.58
C LEU A 153 -9.89 -7.00 12.17
N LEU A 154 -9.11 -7.36 11.16
CA LEU A 154 -9.33 -6.91 9.79
C LEU A 154 -10.67 -7.42 9.25
N ILE A 155 -10.97 -8.71 9.45
CA ILE A 155 -12.27 -9.29 9.05
C ILE A 155 -13.41 -8.57 9.77
N PHE A 156 -13.27 -8.32 11.08
CA PHE A 156 -14.27 -7.59 11.85
C PHE A 156 -14.50 -6.18 11.26
N MET A 157 -13.42 -5.43 10.94
CA MET A 157 -13.54 -4.12 10.30
C MET A 157 -14.22 -4.17 8.94
N ILE A 158 -14.01 -5.24 8.16
CA ILE A 158 -14.68 -5.46 6.87
C ILE A 158 -16.17 -5.67 7.08
N VAL A 159 -16.54 -6.51 8.03
CA VAL A 159 -17.94 -6.91 8.27
C VAL A 159 -18.79 -5.74 8.80
N ILE A 160 -18.24 -4.93 9.68
CA ILE A 160 -18.97 -3.77 10.25
C ILE A 160 -19.01 -2.55 9.33
N TYR A 161 -18.25 -2.58 8.23
CA TYR A 161 -18.17 -1.43 7.35
C TYR A 161 -19.48 -1.23 6.59
N VAL A 162 -20.00 -0.01 6.69
CA VAL A 162 -21.10 0.49 5.85
C VAL A 162 -20.78 1.94 5.51
N ASP A 163 -21.01 2.35 4.27
CA ASP A 163 -20.88 3.75 3.86
C ASP A 163 -22.18 4.53 4.18
N PRO A 164 -22.20 5.88 4.15
CA PRO A 164 -23.40 6.67 4.41
C PRO A 164 -24.56 6.43 3.44
N LYS A 165 -24.33 5.68 2.35
CA LYS A 165 -25.35 5.29 1.37
C LYS A 165 -25.82 3.85 1.57
N GLY A 166 -25.40 3.16 2.65
CA GLY A 166 -25.74 1.77 2.93
C GLY A 166 -24.96 0.74 2.12
N ASN A 167 -23.89 1.13 1.43
CA ASN A 167 -23.11 0.18 0.64
C ASN A 167 -21.98 -0.44 1.46
N LEU A 168 -21.62 -1.66 1.09
CA LEU A 168 -20.46 -2.37 1.60
C LEU A 168 -19.16 -1.84 0.97
N ILE A 169 -18.02 -2.37 1.42
CA ILE A 169 -16.69 -2.05 0.88
C ILE A 169 -16.69 -2.14 -0.64
N ARG A 170 -16.21 -1.09 -1.29
CA ARG A 170 -16.05 -1.03 -2.73
C ARG A 170 -14.58 -1.09 -3.11
N ALA A 171 -14.25 -1.87 -4.13
CA ALA A 171 -12.90 -1.95 -4.66
C ALA A 171 -12.45 -0.59 -5.24
N GLY A 172 -13.38 0.19 -5.82
CA GLY A 172 -13.07 1.44 -6.49
C GLY A 172 -11.91 1.25 -7.49
N TRP A 173 -10.91 2.11 -7.40
CA TRP A 173 -9.63 1.99 -8.12
C TRP A 173 -8.55 1.33 -7.26
N TRP A 174 -8.91 0.45 -6.31
CA TRP A 174 -8.03 -0.26 -5.37
C TRP A 174 -7.17 0.63 -4.45
N GLY A 175 -7.31 1.95 -4.52
CA GLY A 175 -6.47 2.91 -3.83
C GLY A 175 -5.01 2.91 -4.29
N ILE A 176 -4.22 3.84 -3.77
CA ILE A 176 -2.80 4.00 -4.14
C ILE A 176 -2.00 2.71 -3.93
N LEU A 177 -2.14 2.07 -2.76
CA LEU A 177 -1.42 0.83 -2.46
C LEU A 177 -1.85 -0.34 -3.35
N GLY A 178 -3.14 -0.41 -3.71
CA GLY A 178 -3.64 -1.44 -4.61
C GLY A 178 -3.10 -1.27 -6.03
N LEU A 179 -2.99 -0.05 -6.54
CA LEU A 179 -2.35 0.22 -7.83
C LEU A 179 -0.87 -0.16 -7.83
N ILE A 180 -0.16 0.09 -6.71
CA ILE A 180 1.22 -0.40 -6.55
C ILE A 180 1.24 -1.94 -6.56
N GLY A 181 0.26 -2.59 -5.92
CA GLY A 181 0.11 -4.05 -5.95
C GLY A 181 -0.03 -4.58 -7.37
N TRP A 182 -0.88 -3.99 -8.20
CA TRP A 182 -1.04 -4.36 -9.61
C TRP A 182 0.24 -4.16 -10.44
N THR A 183 1.02 -3.14 -10.14
CA THR A 183 2.32 -2.92 -10.81
C THR A 183 3.34 -4.02 -10.48
N TYR A 184 3.18 -4.71 -9.35
CA TYR A 184 4.04 -5.84 -8.96
C TYR A 184 3.68 -7.17 -9.66
N LEU A 185 2.48 -7.29 -10.21
CA LEU A 185 2.00 -8.50 -10.90
C LEU A 185 2.47 -8.54 -12.35
#